data_aa41fa3dfb71a4eb3332166f4cba56f3
#
_entry.id   aa41fa3dfb71a4eb3332166f4cba56f3
#
_cell.length_a   1.000
_cell.length_b   1.000
_cell.length_c   1.000
_cell.angle_alpha   90.00
_cell.angle_beta   90.00
_cell.angle_gamma   90.00
#
_symmetry.space_group_name_H-M   'P 1'
#
loop_
_entity.id
_entity.type
_entity.pdbx_description
1 polymer ?
#
loop_
_entity_poly.entity_id
_entity_poly.type
_entity_poly.pdbx_seq_one_letter_code
_entity_poly.pdbx_strand_id
1 'polypeptide(L)'
;MKKALVLSSGGVDSTTCVAIAVNQYGRKNVSTVSVYYGQKHDKELHCADEVAKYYGVEHYELDLSQVLKYSNCSLLHHSTQEIKHKSYAEQIEEDGRVNSYVPFRNGLMLSSVATLAQSLYPEDEVHIFLGAHADDSAGEAYADCSPGFARAMYEAISIGTYGKVKVKTPLIGLNKTQVVNIGLILEVPYELTWSCYEGGEQACGQCATCIDRLRAFSDNGETDPIPYKES
;
A
#
# COMPACT_ATOMS: atom_id res chain seq x y z
N MET A 1 13.91 -22.10 -2.18
CA MET A 1 14.61 -20.76 -2.09
C MET A 1 13.74 -19.81 -1.30
N LYS A 2 14.20 -18.56 -1.02
CA LYS A 2 13.34 -17.54 -0.44
C LYS A 2 12.90 -16.59 -1.54
N LYS A 3 11.59 -16.35 -1.63
CA LYS A 3 10.96 -15.42 -2.57
C LYS A 3 10.30 -14.28 -1.80
N ALA A 4 10.19 -13.12 -2.42
CA ALA A 4 9.40 -12.00 -1.90
C ALA A 4 8.25 -11.70 -2.87
N LEU A 5 7.05 -11.51 -2.33
CA LEU A 5 5.87 -11.07 -3.07
C LEU A 5 5.35 -9.79 -2.41
N VAL A 6 5.47 -8.66 -3.10
CA VAL A 6 5.16 -7.35 -2.53
C VAL A 6 3.76 -6.92 -2.96
N LEU A 7 2.88 -6.65 -1.98
CA LEU A 7 1.62 -5.94 -2.23
C LEU A 7 1.96 -4.51 -2.68
N SER A 8 1.76 -4.25 -3.98
CA SER A 8 2.13 -3.00 -4.63
C SER A 8 0.89 -2.25 -5.08
N SER A 9 0.60 -1.14 -4.42
CA SER A 9 -0.47 -0.23 -4.82
C SER A 9 0.01 0.88 -5.78
N GLY A 10 1.33 0.96 -6.07
CA GLY A 10 1.90 2.08 -6.80
C GLY A 10 2.05 3.36 -5.98
N GLY A 11 1.76 3.32 -4.68
CA GLY A 11 1.98 4.43 -3.75
C GLY A 11 3.39 4.43 -3.13
N VAL A 12 3.71 5.48 -2.38
CA VAL A 12 5.01 5.69 -1.71
C VAL A 12 5.43 4.47 -0.89
N ASP A 13 4.56 3.98 -0.01
CA ASP A 13 4.90 2.94 0.98
C ASP A 13 5.15 1.59 0.33
N SER A 14 4.26 1.20 -0.57
CA SER A 14 4.38 -0.06 -1.30
C SER A 14 5.62 -0.07 -2.20
N THR A 15 5.93 1.05 -2.86
CA THR A 15 7.12 1.18 -3.71
C THR A 15 8.41 1.15 -2.88
N THR A 16 8.41 1.76 -1.69
CA THR A 16 9.51 1.62 -0.73
C THR A 16 9.68 0.17 -0.30
N CYS A 17 8.59 -0.59 -0.08
CA CYS A 17 8.66 -2.03 0.18
C CYS A 17 9.23 -2.83 -1.00
N VAL A 18 8.93 -2.45 -2.25
CA VAL A 18 9.54 -3.08 -3.44
C VAL A 18 11.05 -2.88 -3.42
N ALA A 19 11.53 -1.64 -3.18
CA ALA A 19 12.95 -1.34 -3.09
C ALA A 19 13.64 -2.16 -1.99
N ILE A 20 13.04 -2.22 -0.78
CA ILE A 20 13.55 -3.04 0.34
C ILE A 20 13.64 -4.51 -0.06
N ALA A 21 12.58 -5.06 -0.69
CA ALA A 21 12.56 -6.45 -1.11
C ALA A 21 13.62 -6.74 -2.17
N VAL A 22 13.75 -5.88 -3.18
CA VAL A 22 14.78 -6.01 -4.24
C VAL A 22 16.19 -5.97 -3.66
N ASN A 23 16.44 -5.06 -2.72
CA ASN A 23 17.73 -4.97 -2.03
C ASN A 23 18.05 -6.22 -1.21
N GLN A 24 17.06 -6.83 -0.54
CA GLN A 24 17.25 -7.97 0.34
C GLN A 24 17.30 -9.32 -0.38
N TYR A 25 16.51 -9.50 -1.43
CA TYR A 25 16.31 -10.81 -2.11
C TYR A 25 16.93 -10.86 -3.50
N GLY A 26 17.25 -9.71 -4.08
CA GLY A 26 17.64 -9.57 -5.49
C GLY A 26 16.42 -9.71 -6.42
N ARG A 27 16.38 -8.91 -7.49
CA ARG A 27 15.23 -8.78 -8.40
C ARG A 27 14.66 -10.11 -8.94
N LYS A 28 15.49 -11.13 -9.14
CA LYS A 28 15.07 -12.46 -9.65
C LYS A 28 14.23 -13.25 -8.64
N ASN A 29 14.21 -12.83 -7.38
CA ASN A 29 13.46 -13.47 -6.30
C ASN A 29 12.34 -12.60 -5.76
N VAL A 30 12.05 -11.47 -6.43
CA VAL A 30 10.98 -10.54 -6.07
C VAL A 30 9.95 -10.50 -7.18
N SER A 31 8.68 -10.54 -6.80
CA SER A 31 7.53 -10.25 -7.65
C SER A 31 6.64 -9.26 -6.92
N THR A 32 5.84 -8.51 -7.66
CA THR A 32 4.84 -7.60 -7.13
C THR A 32 3.43 -8.07 -7.46
N VAL A 33 2.47 -7.69 -6.64
CA VAL A 33 1.05 -7.93 -6.92
C VAL A 33 0.23 -6.70 -6.57
N SER A 34 -0.53 -6.21 -7.53
CA SER A 34 -1.56 -5.19 -7.31
C SER A 34 -2.94 -5.84 -7.20
N VAL A 35 -3.84 -5.13 -6.52
CA VAL A 35 -5.20 -5.61 -6.29
C VAL A 35 -6.19 -4.55 -6.77
N TYR A 36 -6.99 -4.91 -7.77
CA TYR A 36 -8.19 -4.17 -8.11
C TYR A 36 -9.31 -4.57 -7.14
N TYR A 37 -9.83 -3.60 -6.38
CA TYR A 37 -10.89 -3.82 -5.40
C TYR A 37 -12.15 -2.96 -5.67
N GLY A 38 -12.22 -2.35 -6.86
CA GLY A 38 -13.29 -1.45 -7.25
C GLY A 38 -13.02 0.01 -6.89
N GLN A 39 -11.75 0.42 -6.77
CA GLN A 39 -11.34 1.80 -6.50
C GLN A 39 -11.75 2.75 -7.63
N LYS A 40 -12.01 4.02 -7.28
CA LYS A 40 -12.53 5.05 -8.19
C LYS A 40 -11.66 5.31 -9.42
N HIS A 41 -10.36 5.10 -9.31
CA HIS A 41 -9.43 5.27 -10.42
C HIS A 41 -8.34 4.18 -10.40
N ASP A 42 -7.83 3.88 -11.55
CA ASP A 42 -6.84 2.82 -11.81
C ASP A 42 -5.40 3.33 -11.88
N LYS A 43 -5.18 4.63 -11.72
CA LYS A 43 -3.86 5.25 -11.82
C LYS A 43 -2.82 4.58 -10.89
N GLU A 44 -3.23 4.17 -9.70
CA GLU A 44 -2.37 3.44 -8.77
C GLU A 44 -1.92 2.09 -9.36
N LEU A 45 -2.82 1.36 -10.05
CA LEU A 45 -2.48 0.08 -10.69
C LEU A 45 -1.45 0.28 -11.81
N HIS A 46 -1.65 1.33 -12.63
CA HIS A 46 -0.68 1.70 -13.66
C HIS A 46 0.69 2.05 -13.06
N CYS A 47 0.72 2.84 -11.98
CA CYS A 47 1.95 3.15 -11.26
C CYS A 47 2.62 1.89 -10.69
N ALA A 48 1.85 0.93 -10.19
CA ALA A 48 2.40 -0.33 -9.68
C ALA A 48 3.08 -1.15 -10.79
N ASP A 49 2.50 -1.19 -12.00
CA ASP A 49 3.09 -1.82 -13.18
C ASP A 49 4.38 -1.10 -13.63
N GLU A 50 4.38 0.24 -13.70
CA GLU A 50 5.57 1.03 -14.03
C GLU A 50 6.72 0.83 -13.01
N VAL A 51 6.40 0.77 -11.72
CA VAL A 51 7.37 0.44 -10.67
C VAL A 51 7.94 -0.96 -10.87
N ALA A 52 7.10 -1.96 -11.19
CA ALA A 52 7.57 -3.32 -11.45
C ALA A 52 8.50 -3.39 -12.66
N LYS A 53 8.18 -2.66 -13.74
CA LYS A 53 9.04 -2.52 -14.93
C LYS A 53 10.37 -1.86 -14.59
N TYR A 54 10.36 -0.79 -13.80
CA TYR A 54 11.58 -0.09 -13.36
C TYR A 54 12.55 -1.04 -12.62
N TYR A 55 12.03 -1.83 -11.68
CA TYR A 55 12.84 -2.80 -10.95
C TYR A 55 13.14 -4.08 -11.73
N GLY A 56 12.47 -4.30 -12.87
CA GLY A 56 12.61 -5.52 -13.68
C GLY A 56 12.14 -6.77 -12.93
N VAL A 57 11.01 -6.67 -12.24
CA VAL A 57 10.37 -7.75 -11.48
C VAL A 57 9.03 -8.14 -12.12
N GLU A 58 8.60 -9.40 -11.91
CA GLU A 58 7.29 -9.86 -12.37
C GLU A 58 6.16 -9.14 -11.61
N HIS A 59 5.09 -8.80 -12.32
CA HIS A 59 3.90 -8.16 -11.76
C HIS A 59 2.66 -9.02 -12.00
N TYR A 60 1.88 -9.21 -10.94
CA TYR A 60 0.59 -9.91 -10.97
C TYR A 60 -0.54 -8.96 -10.58
N GLU A 61 -1.73 -9.20 -11.11
CA GLU A 61 -2.94 -8.47 -10.76
C GLU A 61 -4.01 -9.42 -10.23
N LEU A 62 -4.69 -9.01 -9.15
CA LEU A 62 -5.84 -9.71 -8.60
C LEU A 62 -7.07 -8.82 -8.62
N ASP A 63 -8.21 -9.37 -9.02
CA ASP A 63 -9.51 -8.70 -8.95
C ASP A 63 -10.30 -9.22 -7.74
N LEU A 64 -10.47 -8.36 -6.73
CA LEU A 64 -11.26 -8.61 -5.53
C LEU A 64 -12.52 -7.72 -5.47
N SER A 65 -12.88 -7.04 -6.55
CA SER A 65 -13.99 -6.08 -6.62
C SER A 65 -15.33 -6.68 -6.22
N GLN A 66 -15.56 -7.95 -6.53
CA GLN A 66 -16.83 -8.63 -6.20
C GLN A 66 -17.08 -8.77 -4.70
N VAL A 67 -16.03 -8.85 -3.88
CA VAL A 67 -16.17 -8.92 -2.42
C VAL A 67 -16.55 -7.57 -1.83
N LEU A 68 -15.96 -6.49 -2.37
CA LEU A 68 -16.08 -5.14 -1.81
C LEU A 68 -17.22 -4.31 -2.42
N LYS A 69 -17.97 -4.84 -3.39
CA LYS A 69 -19.10 -4.17 -4.05
C LYS A 69 -20.25 -3.78 -3.12
N TYR A 70 -20.31 -4.35 -1.91
CA TYR A 70 -21.33 -4.04 -0.91
C TYR A 70 -20.90 -2.94 0.07
N SER A 71 -19.65 -2.50 0.03
CA SER A 71 -19.15 -1.40 0.84
C SER A 71 -19.49 -0.04 0.21
N ASN A 72 -19.79 0.97 1.02
CA ASN A 72 -20.00 2.35 0.57
C ASN A 72 -18.82 3.26 0.99
N CYS A 73 -17.59 2.73 1.02
CA CYS A 73 -16.39 3.52 1.30
C CYS A 73 -16.14 4.56 0.20
N SER A 74 -15.70 5.76 0.55
CA SER A 74 -15.47 6.87 -0.40
C SER A 74 -14.48 6.57 -1.52
N LEU A 75 -13.62 5.58 -1.34
CA LEU A 75 -12.63 5.16 -2.36
C LEU A 75 -13.19 4.25 -3.45
N LEU A 76 -14.41 3.70 -3.28
CA LEU A 76 -15.00 2.76 -4.22
C LEU A 76 -15.78 3.47 -5.32
N HIS A 77 -15.68 2.96 -6.54
CA HIS A 77 -16.29 3.56 -7.74
C HIS A 77 -17.81 3.78 -7.60
N HIS A 78 -18.52 2.83 -7.00
CA HIS A 78 -19.98 2.88 -6.82
C HIS A 78 -20.41 3.65 -5.56
N SER A 79 -19.46 4.16 -4.76
CA SER A 79 -19.76 4.87 -3.53
C SER A 79 -20.46 6.21 -3.80
N THR A 80 -21.45 6.51 -2.96
CA THR A 80 -22.12 7.83 -2.91
C THR A 80 -21.38 8.82 -2.02
N GLN A 81 -20.33 8.39 -1.31
CA GLN A 81 -19.53 9.25 -0.45
C GLN A 81 -18.45 9.98 -1.26
N GLU A 82 -18.24 11.25 -0.92
CA GLU A 82 -17.17 12.06 -1.46
C GLU A 82 -15.87 11.86 -0.68
N ILE A 83 -14.73 12.09 -1.36
CA ILE A 83 -13.42 12.10 -0.73
C ILE A 83 -13.29 13.41 0.06
N LYS A 84 -12.95 13.31 1.35
CA LYS A 84 -12.78 14.48 2.20
C LYS A 84 -11.41 15.14 1.99
N HIS A 85 -11.41 16.47 1.90
CA HIS A 85 -10.21 17.31 1.82
C HIS A 85 -9.78 17.75 3.24
N LYS A 86 -9.43 16.77 4.09
CA LYS A 86 -9.02 16.94 5.49
C LYS A 86 -8.00 15.88 5.84
N SER A 87 -7.14 16.16 6.81
CA SER A 87 -6.24 15.15 7.38
C SER A 87 -7.01 13.99 8.05
N TYR A 88 -6.37 12.88 8.27
CA TYR A 88 -6.97 11.75 9.00
C TYR A 88 -7.38 12.15 10.43
N ALA A 89 -6.55 12.94 11.12
CA ALA A 89 -6.83 13.41 12.48
C ALA A 89 -8.12 14.26 12.55
N GLU A 90 -8.29 15.21 11.63
CA GLU A 90 -9.51 16.03 11.53
C GLU A 90 -10.75 15.19 11.25
N GLN A 91 -10.63 14.17 10.35
CA GLN A 91 -11.76 13.28 10.06
C GLN A 91 -12.17 12.45 11.28
N ILE A 92 -11.20 11.95 12.06
CA ILE A 92 -11.46 11.17 13.27
C ILE A 92 -12.09 12.05 14.36
N GLU A 93 -11.59 13.30 14.55
CA GLU A 93 -12.15 14.24 15.51
C GLU A 93 -13.61 14.59 15.21
N GLU A 94 -13.95 14.79 13.93
CA GLU A 94 -15.30 15.19 13.51
C GLU A 94 -16.30 14.04 13.46
N ASP A 95 -15.88 12.88 12.90
CA ASP A 95 -16.79 11.77 12.55
C ASP A 95 -16.52 10.49 13.35
N GLY A 96 -15.48 10.47 14.17
CA GLY A 96 -15.03 9.29 14.90
C GLY A 96 -14.39 8.20 14.02
N ARG A 97 -14.25 8.44 12.70
CA ARG A 97 -13.64 7.50 11.75
C ARG A 97 -13.29 8.18 10.43
N VAL A 98 -12.41 7.57 9.67
CA VAL A 98 -12.10 7.98 8.28
C VAL A 98 -13.10 7.35 7.30
N ASN A 99 -13.60 8.12 6.33
CA ASN A 99 -14.55 7.63 5.33
C ASN A 99 -13.86 6.85 4.17
N SER A 100 -12.54 6.86 4.14
CA SER A 100 -11.70 6.11 3.21
C SER A 100 -11.37 4.68 3.70
N TYR A 101 -11.86 4.26 4.86
CA TYR A 101 -11.66 2.89 5.34
C TYR A 101 -12.46 1.88 4.51
N VAL A 102 -11.75 1.03 3.78
CA VAL A 102 -12.33 -0.11 3.08
C VAL A 102 -12.35 -1.31 4.05
N PRO A 103 -13.52 -1.89 4.38
CA PRO A 103 -13.63 -2.88 5.44
C PRO A 103 -12.68 -4.07 5.26
N PHE A 104 -11.79 -4.27 6.25
CA PHE A 104 -10.87 -5.41 6.35
C PHE A 104 -10.04 -5.66 5.06
N ARG A 105 -9.74 -4.59 4.30
CA ARG A 105 -9.09 -4.68 2.99
C ARG A 105 -7.73 -5.38 3.06
N ASN A 106 -6.88 -5.00 4.02
CA ASN A 106 -5.55 -5.59 4.16
C ASN A 106 -5.61 -7.08 4.55
N GLY A 107 -6.60 -7.49 5.34
CA GLY A 107 -6.83 -8.90 5.66
C GLY A 107 -7.23 -9.72 4.44
N LEU A 108 -8.14 -9.20 3.63
CA LEU A 108 -8.57 -9.83 2.38
C LEU A 108 -7.39 -9.93 1.39
N MET A 109 -6.65 -8.83 1.20
CA MET A 109 -5.47 -8.80 0.32
C MET A 109 -4.40 -9.79 0.76
N LEU A 110 -4.02 -9.79 2.04
CA LEU A 110 -3.01 -10.70 2.57
C LEU A 110 -3.42 -12.17 2.41
N SER A 111 -4.69 -12.53 2.65
CA SER A 111 -5.20 -13.88 2.48
C SER A 111 -5.17 -14.32 1.02
N SER A 112 -5.61 -13.46 0.11
CA SER A 112 -5.60 -13.73 -1.34
C SER A 112 -4.17 -13.88 -1.88
N VAL A 113 -3.25 -13.00 -1.45
CA VAL A 113 -1.84 -13.05 -1.86
C VAL A 113 -1.12 -14.24 -1.24
N ALA A 114 -1.50 -14.70 -0.04
CA ALA A 114 -0.96 -15.93 0.53
C ALA A 114 -1.35 -17.18 -0.30
N THR A 115 -2.58 -17.21 -0.80
CA THR A 115 -3.05 -18.26 -1.72
C THR A 115 -2.29 -18.21 -3.06
N LEU A 116 -2.13 -17.01 -3.62
CA LEU A 116 -1.36 -16.79 -4.85
C LEU A 116 0.11 -17.22 -4.65
N ALA A 117 0.73 -16.85 -3.54
CA ALA A 117 2.12 -17.20 -3.22
C ALA A 117 2.36 -18.72 -3.23
N GLN A 118 1.46 -19.51 -2.62
CA GLN A 118 1.55 -20.97 -2.64
C GLN A 118 1.31 -21.55 -4.03
N SER A 119 0.49 -20.91 -4.85
CA SER A 119 0.21 -21.36 -6.22
C SER A 119 1.39 -21.10 -7.15
N LEU A 120 2.04 -19.95 -7.02
CA LEU A 120 3.20 -19.57 -7.85
C LEU A 120 4.50 -20.27 -7.41
N TYR A 121 4.69 -20.47 -6.10
CA TYR A 121 5.93 -20.91 -5.51
C TYR A 121 5.72 -22.07 -4.51
N PRO A 122 5.15 -23.21 -4.95
CA PRO A 122 4.72 -24.29 -4.05
C PRO A 122 5.86 -24.90 -3.23
N GLU A 123 7.09 -24.82 -3.73
CA GLU A 123 8.27 -25.41 -3.08
C GLU A 123 9.13 -24.39 -2.31
N ASP A 124 8.82 -23.09 -2.44
CA ASP A 124 9.64 -22.04 -1.85
C ASP A 124 9.06 -21.49 -0.53
N GLU A 125 9.90 -20.88 0.28
CA GLU A 125 9.46 -19.99 1.36
C GLU A 125 9.17 -18.61 0.76
N VAL A 126 7.95 -18.09 0.93
CA VAL A 126 7.54 -16.80 0.37
C VAL A 126 7.32 -15.79 1.48
N HIS A 127 7.92 -14.61 1.35
CA HIS A 127 7.69 -13.48 2.23
C HIS A 127 6.78 -12.46 1.52
N ILE A 128 5.57 -12.26 2.04
CA ILE A 128 4.64 -11.23 1.56
C ILE A 128 4.97 -9.92 2.26
N PHE A 129 5.21 -8.85 1.50
CA PHE A 129 5.47 -7.52 2.03
C PHE A 129 4.18 -6.68 1.98
N LEU A 130 3.85 -6.07 3.11
CA LEU A 130 2.76 -5.09 3.26
C LEU A 130 3.35 -3.76 3.73
N GLY A 131 3.04 -2.68 3.02
CA GLY A 131 3.55 -1.32 3.26
C GLY A 131 2.77 -0.52 4.31
N ALA A 132 2.13 -1.16 5.30
CA ALA A 132 1.50 -0.46 6.42
C ALA A 132 2.55 0.24 7.29
N HIS A 133 2.27 1.46 7.75
CA HIS A 133 3.15 2.27 8.59
C HIS A 133 2.41 2.84 9.82
N ALA A 134 3.13 3.47 10.75
CA ALA A 134 2.58 3.88 12.04
C ALA A 134 1.43 4.91 11.92
N ASP A 135 1.53 5.86 10.98
CA ASP A 135 0.52 6.90 10.82
C ASP A 135 -0.81 6.34 10.30
N ASP A 136 -0.82 5.20 9.56
CA ASP A 136 -2.04 4.54 9.10
C ASP A 136 -2.89 4.03 10.27
N SER A 137 -2.27 3.62 11.36
CA SER A 137 -2.97 3.13 12.55
C SER A 137 -3.15 4.19 13.64
N ALA A 138 -2.60 5.40 13.45
CA ALA A 138 -2.72 6.48 14.41
C ALA A 138 -4.17 6.90 14.61
N GLY A 139 -4.59 7.08 15.87
CA GLY A 139 -5.97 7.43 16.20
C GLY A 139 -7.00 6.39 15.73
N GLU A 140 -6.61 5.14 15.53
CA GLU A 140 -7.47 4.05 15.02
C GLU A 140 -8.02 4.30 13.60
N ALA A 141 -7.32 5.08 12.77
CA ALA A 141 -7.75 5.40 11.41
C ALA A 141 -8.00 4.14 10.56
N TYR A 142 -7.03 3.22 10.57
CA TYR A 142 -7.11 1.94 9.85
C TYR A 142 -6.71 0.79 10.78
N ALA A 143 -7.69 0.09 11.34
CA ALA A 143 -7.48 -1.01 12.29
C ALA A 143 -6.61 -2.14 11.70
N ASP A 144 -6.74 -2.40 10.40
CA ASP A 144 -6.01 -3.42 9.66
C ASP A 144 -4.63 -2.96 9.14
N CYS A 145 -4.11 -1.83 9.68
CA CYS A 145 -2.73 -1.38 9.58
C CYS A 145 -1.96 -1.48 10.90
N SER A 146 -2.61 -1.92 11.99
CA SER A 146 -1.98 -1.95 13.32
C SER A 146 -0.92 -3.05 13.45
N PRO A 147 0.10 -2.88 14.34
CA PRO A 147 1.07 -3.93 14.63
C PRO A 147 0.44 -5.22 15.16
N GLY A 148 -0.66 -5.09 15.94
CA GLY A 148 -1.43 -6.23 16.44
C GLY A 148 -2.07 -7.03 15.33
N PHE A 149 -2.70 -6.35 14.37
CA PHE A 149 -3.28 -6.97 13.18
C PHE A 149 -2.20 -7.66 12.32
N ALA A 150 -1.09 -6.96 12.05
CA ALA A 150 0.01 -7.51 11.24
C ALA A 150 0.55 -8.82 11.85
N ARG A 151 0.72 -8.88 13.17
CA ARG A 151 1.16 -10.08 13.89
C ARG A 151 0.12 -11.21 13.80
N ALA A 152 -1.17 -10.92 14.00
CA ALA A 152 -2.23 -11.91 13.90
C ALA A 152 -2.31 -12.53 12.50
N MET A 153 -2.21 -11.69 11.45
CA MET A 153 -2.17 -12.16 10.06
C MET A 153 -0.92 -12.98 9.74
N TYR A 154 0.24 -12.58 10.27
CA TYR A 154 1.46 -13.37 10.16
C TYR A 154 1.26 -14.79 10.72
N GLU A 155 0.71 -14.90 11.94
CA GLU A 155 0.48 -16.18 12.61
C GLU A 155 -0.53 -17.03 11.82
N ALA A 156 -1.69 -16.44 11.45
CA ALA A 156 -2.73 -17.15 10.73
C ALA A 156 -2.24 -17.68 9.37
N ILE A 157 -1.57 -16.83 8.59
CA ILE A 157 -1.03 -17.21 7.27
C ILE A 157 0.08 -18.25 7.42
N SER A 158 1.00 -18.07 8.37
CA SER A 158 2.08 -19.03 8.60
C SER A 158 1.53 -20.41 8.95
N ILE A 159 0.58 -20.49 9.88
CA ILE A 159 -0.08 -21.75 10.27
C ILE A 159 -0.82 -22.36 9.08
N GLY A 160 -1.65 -21.57 8.40
CA GLY A 160 -2.50 -22.04 7.29
C GLY A 160 -1.72 -22.46 6.04
N THR A 161 -0.43 -22.08 5.95
CA THR A 161 0.45 -22.40 4.81
C THR A 161 1.60 -23.32 5.19
N TYR A 162 1.48 -24.07 6.29
CA TYR A 162 2.52 -25.00 6.78
C TYR A 162 3.88 -24.31 7.01
N GLY A 163 3.87 -23.03 7.40
CA GLY A 163 5.07 -22.20 7.62
C GLY A 163 5.76 -21.72 6.35
N LYS A 164 5.23 -22.02 5.16
CA LYS A 164 5.84 -21.63 3.87
C LYS A 164 5.64 -20.16 3.53
N VAL A 165 4.55 -19.54 3.95
CA VAL A 165 4.27 -18.12 3.69
C VAL A 165 4.37 -17.30 4.97
N LYS A 166 5.07 -16.17 4.92
CA LYS A 166 5.29 -15.27 6.06
C LYS A 166 4.98 -13.83 5.65
N VAL A 167 4.31 -13.07 6.51
CA VAL A 167 4.06 -11.64 6.30
C VAL A 167 5.24 -10.82 6.84
N LYS A 168 5.65 -9.81 6.08
CA LYS A 168 6.66 -8.80 6.43
C LYS A 168 6.05 -7.42 6.35
N THR A 169 6.20 -6.65 7.41
CA THR A 169 5.74 -5.27 7.51
C THR A 169 6.89 -4.35 7.91
N PRO A 170 7.85 -4.12 6.98
CA PRO A 170 9.11 -3.44 7.33
C PRO A 170 8.91 -1.98 7.79
N LEU A 171 7.77 -1.37 7.47
CA LEU A 171 7.47 0.02 7.75
C LEU A 171 6.56 0.22 8.97
N ILE A 172 6.08 -0.84 9.62
CA ILE A 172 4.99 -0.82 10.60
C ILE A 172 5.22 0.11 11.81
N GLY A 173 6.48 0.32 12.20
CA GLY A 173 6.86 1.20 13.31
C GLY A 173 7.37 2.58 12.89
N LEU A 174 7.30 2.90 11.61
CA LEU A 174 7.81 4.15 11.03
C LEU A 174 6.67 5.11 10.71
N ASN A 175 6.91 6.41 10.86
CA ASN A 175 6.01 7.43 10.32
C ASN A 175 6.29 7.69 8.84
N LYS A 176 5.41 8.44 8.16
CA LYS A 176 5.51 8.71 6.72
C LYS A 176 6.82 9.39 6.33
N THR A 177 7.31 10.34 7.13
CA THR A 177 8.59 11.02 6.93
C THR A 177 9.75 10.02 6.92
N GLN A 178 9.76 9.07 7.86
CA GLN A 178 10.78 8.02 7.94
C GLN A 178 10.70 7.05 6.75
N VAL A 179 9.50 6.73 6.28
CA VAL A 179 9.29 5.89 5.09
C VAL A 179 9.89 6.56 3.85
N VAL A 180 9.60 7.84 3.63
CA VAL A 180 10.17 8.62 2.52
C VAL A 180 11.69 8.70 2.66
N ASN A 181 12.23 8.93 3.85
CA ASN A 181 13.68 8.96 4.09
C ASN A 181 14.37 7.65 3.66
N ILE A 182 13.80 6.50 4.05
CA ILE A 182 14.32 5.19 3.61
C ILE A 182 14.29 5.07 2.09
N GLY A 183 13.20 5.50 1.47
CA GLY A 183 13.08 5.44 0.02
C GLY A 183 14.05 6.35 -0.71
N LEU A 184 14.33 7.54 -0.19
CA LEU A 184 15.37 8.44 -0.73
C LEU A 184 16.76 7.80 -0.66
N ILE A 185 17.09 7.14 0.46
CA ILE A 185 18.35 6.40 0.62
C ILE A 185 18.45 5.22 -0.37
N LEU A 186 17.32 4.56 -0.66
CA LEU A 186 17.24 3.45 -1.61
C LEU A 186 17.03 3.88 -3.06
N GLU A 187 17.04 5.18 -3.34
CA GLU A 187 16.82 5.76 -4.67
C GLU A 187 15.50 5.27 -5.31
N VAL A 188 14.42 5.26 -4.50
CA VAL A 188 13.09 4.87 -4.97
C VAL A 188 12.60 5.88 -6.02
N PRO A 189 12.11 5.43 -7.19
CA PRO A 189 11.60 6.30 -8.26
C PRO A 189 10.20 6.85 -7.90
N TYR A 190 10.15 7.78 -6.94
CA TYR A 190 8.90 8.35 -6.44
C TYR A 190 8.10 9.12 -7.48
N GLU A 191 8.70 9.56 -8.57
CA GLU A 191 8.04 10.15 -9.75
C GLU A 191 7.11 9.15 -10.46
N LEU A 192 7.33 7.83 -10.31
CA LEU A 192 6.47 6.78 -10.84
C LEU A 192 5.30 6.42 -9.91
N THR A 193 5.18 7.07 -8.75
CA THR A 193 4.21 6.69 -7.72
C THR A 193 2.99 7.62 -7.71
N TRP A 194 1.87 7.10 -7.23
CA TRP A 194 0.66 7.89 -7.05
C TRP A 194 0.01 7.61 -5.69
N SER A 195 -0.51 8.65 -5.04
CA SER A 195 -1.18 8.53 -3.74
C SER A 195 -2.51 9.26 -3.67
N CYS A 196 -2.78 10.21 -4.57
CA CYS A 196 -3.98 11.04 -4.51
C CYS A 196 -5.26 10.22 -4.73
N TYR A 197 -6.21 10.32 -3.80
CA TYR A 197 -7.49 9.61 -3.86
C TYR A 197 -8.43 10.09 -4.97
N GLU A 198 -8.23 11.29 -5.52
CA GLU A 198 -9.07 11.81 -6.61
C GLU A 198 -8.67 11.33 -8.00
N GLY A 199 -7.49 10.73 -8.13
CA GLY A 199 -6.96 10.39 -9.46
C GLY A 199 -6.61 11.64 -10.29
N GLY A 200 -6.69 11.52 -11.62
CA GLY A 200 -6.38 12.60 -12.55
C GLY A 200 -4.89 12.69 -12.91
N GLU A 201 -4.50 13.69 -13.70
CA GLU A 201 -3.11 13.89 -14.13
C GLU A 201 -2.28 14.57 -13.03
N GLN A 202 -2.88 15.50 -12.30
CA GLN A 202 -2.26 16.24 -11.19
C GLN A 202 -2.94 15.85 -9.88
N ALA A 203 -2.14 15.66 -8.82
CA ALA A 203 -2.64 15.36 -7.48
C ALA A 203 -3.36 16.59 -6.90
N CYS A 204 -4.42 16.36 -6.09
CA CYS A 204 -5.23 17.45 -5.57
C CYS A 204 -4.52 18.31 -4.51
N GLY A 205 -3.51 17.79 -3.84
CA GLY A 205 -2.79 18.49 -2.75
C GLY A 205 -3.54 18.58 -1.42
N GLN A 206 -4.83 18.18 -1.37
CA GLN A 206 -5.73 18.49 -0.26
C GLN A 206 -6.34 17.25 0.43
N CYS A 207 -6.39 16.09 -0.22
CA CYS A 207 -6.85 14.87 0.45
C CYS A 207 -5.80 14.39 1.47
N ALA A 208 -6.22 13.59 2.46
CA ALA A 208 -5.37 13.18 3.58
C ALA A 208 -4.01 12.62 3.13
N THR A 209 -4.01 11.73 2.13
CA THR A 209 -2.77 11.12 1.63
C THR A 209 -1.87 12.12 0.88
N CYS A 210 -2.42 13.14 0.20
CA CYS A 210 -1.61 14.22 -0.37
C CYS A 210 -0.96 15.08 0.70
N ILE A 211 -1.71 15.43 1.76
CA ILE A 211 -1.21 16.22 2.90
C ILE A 211 -0.02 15.48 3.55
N ASP A 212 -0.19 14.20 3.85
CA ASP A 212 0.86 13.39 4.49
C ASP A 212 2.07 13.20 3.57
N ARG A 213 1.84 12.99 2.28
CA ARG A 213 2.91 12.83 1.30
C ARG A 213 3.73 14.11 1.16
N LEU A 214 3.08 15.26 0.94
CA LEU A 214 3.76 16.56 0.84
C LEU A 214 4.57 16.88 2.09
N ARG A 215 3.98 16.67 3.29
CA ARG A 215 4.69 16.85 4.56
C ARG A 215 5.92 15.97 4.64
N ALA A 216 5.80 14.67 4.29
CA ALA A 216 6.90 13.72 4.40
C ALA A 216 8.08 14.08 3.50
N PHE A 217 7.86 14.56 2.27
CA PHE A 217 8.93 15.07 1.41
C PHE A 217 9.54 16.36 1.98
N SER A 218 8.71 17.33 2.37
CA SER A 218 9.15 18.60 2.96
C SER A 218 10.00 18.39 4.23
N ASP A 219 9.61 17.48 5.11
CA ASP A 219 10.35 17.15 6.35
C ASP A 219 11.73 16.53 6.06
N ASN A 220 11.91 15.93 4.89
CA ASN A 220 13.19 15.42 4.42
C ASN A 220 14.01 16.47 3.61
N GLY A 221 13.50 17.70 3.49
CA GLY A 221 14.16 18.77 2.71
C GLY A 221 14.04 18.59 1.20
N GLU A 222 13.12 17.74 0.74
CA GLU A 222 12.91 17.40 -0.67
C GLU A 222 11.57 17.93 -1.18
N THR A 223 11.49 18.11 -2.49
CA THR A 223 10.22 18.41 -3.18
C THR A 223 9.64 17.11 -3.72
N ASP A 224 8.34 16.90 -3.50
CA ASP A 224 7.64 15.75 -4.07
C ASP A 224 7.71 15.79 -5.61
N PRO A 225 8.20 14.74 -6.28
CA PRO A 225 8.42 14.75 -7.72
C PRO A 225 7.15 14.64 -8.58
N ILE A 226 5.96 14.38 -7.99
CA ILE A 226 4.73 14.30 -8.77
C ILE A 226 4.06 15.68 -8.94
N PRO A 227 3.29 15.90 -10.03
CA PRO A 227 2.61 17.17 -10.25
C PRO A 227 1.39 17.33 -9.34
N TYR A 228 1.19 18.55 -8.85
CA TYR A 228 0.02 18.97 -8.07
C TYR A 228 -0.78 20.04 -8.79
N LYS A 229 -2.10 20.08 -8.54
CA LYS A 229 -2.97 21.18 -9.00
C LYS A 229 -2.52 22.49 -8.36
N GLU A 230 -2.50 23.57 -9.11
CA GLU A 230 -2.31 24.92 -8.57
C GLU A 230 -3.46 25.23 -7.60
N SER A 231 -3.11 25.70 -6.40
CA SER A 231 -4.06 26.08 -5.33
C SER A 231 -4.66 27.45 -5.57
#